data_f8c6754985f29986ac0f61d7e33d4867
#
_entry.id   f8c6754985f29986ac0f61d7e33d4867
#
_cell.length_a   1.000
_cell.length_b   1.000
_cell.length_c   1.000
_cell.angle_alpha   90.00
_cell.angle_beta   90.00
_cell.angle_gamma   90.00
#
_symmetry.space_group_name_H-M   'P 1'
#
loop_
_entity.id
_entity.type
_entity.pdbx_description
1 polymer ?
#
loop_
_entity_poly.entity_id
_entity_poly.type
_entity_poly.pdbx_seq_one_letter_code
_entity_poly.pdbx_strand_id
1 'polypeptide(L)'
;MGAILRILARAIVLVAIGMLIGAAHADPAAPNGQATLSLSATLNGGAGAALTGGLRWRVFGAQPDAVGAHPLIVESALAQPTLTLPPGDYVVHVAFGLASATRRLTLGPEVRSEQLGLSAGAIRIGGTLVDAPIDPSKLSLAIYVPENRNPQGKLVYARAKAGDIIGLPEGSYHIVSTYLDTVGGRFVPTFAANTGKSAAPAPPAILPTNSIVNADIKVPSGKLVDVTLRHRCATLTLKLVNKQGAEALANTTFTVLTPGGDVIRELVGAFPSLVLAEGEYVVIARHDAKTYQSTFEVQSGLDHDVEVVAEEAAKEGP
;
A
#
# COMPACT_ATOMS: atom_id res chain seq x y z
N MET A 1 39.20 46.47 -66.52
CA MET A 1 38.18 46.00 -67.49
C MET A 1 37.23 45.09 -66.76
N GLY A 2 36.04 45.39 -66.52
CA GLY A 2 34.97 46.32 -66.84
C GLY A 2 33.94 46.23 -65.70
N ALA A 3 33.35 47.12 -65.64
CA ALA A 3 32.20 47.92 -65.31
C ALA A 3 31.16 47.28 -64.38
N ILE A 4 31.02 48.03 -63.37
CA ILE A 4 30.00 48.04 -62.31
C ILE A 4 28.70 48.61 -62.84
N LEU A 5 27.55 47.97 -62.52
CA LEU A 5 26.27 48.69 -62.61
C LEU A 5 25.50 48.47 -61.29
N ARG A 6 25.38 49.56 -60.54
CA ARG A 6 24.53 49.68 -59.36
C ARG A 6 23.10 50.00 -59.79
N ILE A 7 22.12 49.19 -59.34
CA ILE A 7 20.72 49.53 -59.40
C ILE A 7 20.19 49.57 -57.96
N LEU A 8 19.82 50.79 -57.51
CA LEU A 8 19.06 51.05 -56.30
C LEU A 8 17.60 50.67 -56.57
N ALA A 9 17.06 49.70 -55.85
CA ALA A 9 15.64 49.48 -55.75
C ALA A 9 15.16 49.96 -54.36
N ARG A 10 14.36 51.05 -54.36
CA ARG A 10 13.65 51.53 -53.18
C ARG A 10 12.49 50.58 -52.91
N ALA A 11 12.54 49.86 -51.82
CA ALA A 11 11.40 49.09 -51.29
C ALA A 11 10.52 49.99 -50.45
N ILE A 12 9.27 50.20 -50.90
CA ILE A 12 8.21 50.83 -50.12
C ILE A 12 7.67 49.79 -49.12
N VAL A 13 7.89 50.07 -47.84
CA VAL A 13 7.29 49.26 -46.77
C VAL A 13 5.88 49.73 -46.53
N LEU A 14 4.91 48.96 -47.01
CA LEU A 14 3.49 49.10 -46.65
C LEU A 14 3.29 48.39 -45.30
N VAL A 15 3.15 49.16 -44.22
CA VAL A 15 2.68 48.66 -42.92
C VAL A 15 1.18 48.42 -42.99
N ALA A 16 0.79 47.18 -43.22
CA ALA A 16 -0.60 46.76 -43.05
C ALA A 16 -0.80 46.46 -41.56
N ILE A 17 -1.49 47.37 -40.85
CA ILE A 17 -2.03 47.12 -39.51
C ILE A 17 -3.20 46.16 -39.69
N GLY A 18 -2.91 44.86 -39.53
CA GLY A 18 -3.95 43.82 -39.41
C GLY A 18 -4.58 43.90 -38.03
N MET A 19 -5.80 44.44 -37.92
CA MET A 19 -6.65 44.18 -36.76
C MET A 19 -6.90 42.68 -36.69
N LEU A 20 -6.25 42.00 -35.74
CA LEU A 20 -6.68 40.68 -35.31
C LEU A 20 -8.00 40.84 -34.54
N ILE A 21 -9.10 40.69 -35.25
CA ILE A 21 -10.39 40.39 -34.65
C ILE A 21 -10.21 38.98 -34.07
N GLY A 22 -10.02 38.87 -32.77
CA GLY A 22 -10.07 37.60 -32.06
C GLY A 22 -11.47 37.02 -32.24
N ALA A 23 -11.59 36.07 -33.18
CA ALA A 23 -12.76 35.23 -33.25
C ALA A 23 -12.83 34.45 -31.94
N ALA A 24 -13.74 34.84 -31.06
CA ALA A 24 -14.15 33.97 -29.96
C ALA A 24 -14.64 32.66 -30.60
N HIS A 25 -13.87 31.62 -30.48
CA HIS A 25 -14.32 30.27 -30.83
C HIS A 25 -15.45 29.96 -29.86
N ALA A 26 -16.70 30.12 -30.31
CA ALA A 26 -17.82 29.53 -29.61
C ALA A 26 -17.65 28.01 -29.71
N ASP A 27 -17.56 27.34 -28.58
CA ASP A 27 -17.58 25.88 -28.55
C ASP A 27 -18.87 25.39 -29.26
N PRO A 28 -18.74 24.31 -30.07
CA PRO A 28 -19.90 23.79 -30.81
C PRO A 28 -21.00 23.36 -29.83
N ALA A 29 -22.22 23.77 -30.10
CA ALA A 29 -23.39 23.38 -29.32
C ALA A 29 -23.56 21.84 -29.36
N ALA A 30 -23.85 21.23 -28.22
CA ALA A 30 -24.11 19.81 -28.14
C ALA A 30 -25.46 19.47 -28.81
N PRO A 31 -25.59 18.32 -29.48
CA PRO A 31 -26.83 17.88 -30.09
C PRO A 31 -27.96 17.76 -29.04
N ASN A 32 -29.16 18.18 -29.37
CA ASN A 32 -30.40 18.11 -28.57
C ASN A 32 -30.44 18.97 -27.28
N GLY A 33 -29.70 20.08 -27.20
CA GLY A 33 -29.72 20.96 -26.03
C GLY A 33 -29.15 20.38 -24.76
N GLN A 34 -28.41 19.28 -24.86
CA GLN A 34 -27.62 18.67 -23.75
C GLN A 34 -26.20 19.23 -23.77
N ALA A 35 -25.60 19.35 -22.60
CA ALA A 35 -24.21 19.72 -22.46
C ALA A 35 -23.28 18.47 -22.62
N THR A 36 -22.15 18.68 -23.27
CA THR A 36 -21.07 17.64 -23.29
C THR A 36 -19.93 18.11 -22.41
N LEU A 37 -19.62 17.32 -21.35
CA LEU A 37 -18.56 17.61 -20.40
C LEU A 37 -17.40 16.60 -20.58
N SER A 38 -16.25 17.09 -21.03
CA SER A 38 -15.00 16.31 -21.09
C SER A 38 -14.16 16.59 -19.84
N LEU A 39 -13.75 15.55 -19.14
CA LEU A 39 -13.01 15.65 -17.88
C LEU A 39 -11.60 15.10 -18.02
N SER A 40 -10.64 15.76 -17.40
CA SER A 40 -9.26 15.29 -17.25
C SER A 40 -8.71 15.67 -15.88
N ALA A 41 -7.70 14.96 -15.40
CA ALA A 41 -7.04 15.28 -14.14
C ALA A 41 -5.52 15.21 -14.25
N THR A 42 -4.85 16.05 -13.46
CA THR A 42 -3.39 16.09 -13.33
C THR A 42 -2.99 15.95 -11.87
N LEU A 43 -1.78 15.47 -11.59
CA LEU A 43 -1.29 15.31 -10.21
C LEU A 43 -0.70 16.57 -9.61
N ASN A 44 -0.26 17.51 -10.44
CA ASN A 44 0.55 18.64 -9.98
C ASN A 44 -0.27 19.94 -9.92
N GLY A 45 -1.40 19.93 -9.22
CA GLY A 45 -2.23 21.12 -9.00
C GLY A 45 -2.81 21.76 -10.26
N GLY A 46 -2.90 21.02 -11.37
CA GLY A 46 -3.36 21.51 -12.67
C GLY A 46 -2.25 21.63 -13.73
N ALA A 47 -0.99 21.48 -13.35
CA ALA A 47 0.14 21.43 -14.27
C ALA A 47 0.51 19.99 -14.66
N GLY A 48 1.15 19.81 -15.83
CA GLY A 48 1.65 18.53 -16.30
C GLY A 48 0.67 17.73 -17.16
N ALA A 49 1.06 16.52 -17.50
CA ALA A 49 0.27 15.61 -18.33
C ALA A 49 -0.96 15.11 -17.58
N ALA A 50 -2.06 14.94 -18.32
CA ALA A 50 -3.25 14.31 -17.80
C ALA A 50 -2.98 12.84 -17.41
N LEU A 51 -3.58 12.40 -16.32
CA LEU A 51 -3.53 11.01 -15.88
C LEU A 51 -4.21 10.10 -16.89
N THR A 52 -3.60 8.94 -17.12
CA THR A 52 -4.07 7.92 -18.08
C THR A 52 -4.84 6.78 -17.43
N GLY A 53 -4.99 6.78 -16.09
CA GLY A 53 -5.71 5.73 -15.37
C GLY A 53 -5.75 5.96 -13.86
N GLY A 54 -6.39 5.02 -13.16
CA GLY A 54 -6.49 5.04 -11.70
C GLY A 54 -7.46 6.07 -11.13
N LEU A 55 -8.26 6.71 -11.97
CA LEU A 55 -9.21 7.75 -11.59
C LEU A 55 -10.61 7.18 -11.34
N ARG A 56 -11.31 7.83 -10.42
CA ARG A 56 -12.74 7.66 -10.21
C ARG A 56 -13.41 9.01 -10.19
N TRP A 57 -14.25 9.25 -11.20
CA TRP A 57 -15.03 10.45 -11.35
C TRP A 57 -16.43 10.26 -10.80
N ARG A 58 -16.94 11.28 -10.13
CA ARG A 58 -18.33 11.37 -9.69
C ARG A 58 -18.85 12.75 -9.96
N VAL A 59 -20.00 12.83 -10.60
CA VAL A 59 -20.71 14.10 -10.84
C VAL A 59 -21.99 14.07 -10.02
N PHE A 60 -22.16 15.07 -9.20
CA PHE A 60 -23.32 15.26 -8.34
C PHE A 60 -24.12 16.48 -8.77
N GLY A 61 -25.42 16.49 -8.52
CA GLY A 61 -26.21 17.70 -8.59
C GLY A 61 -25.73 18.72 -7.55
N ALA A 62 -25.69 20.01 -7.93
CA ALA A 62 -25.26 21.07 -7.02
C ALA A 62 -26.27 21.40 -5.93
N GLN A 63 -27.55 21.07 -6.12
CA GLN A 63 -28.60 21.24 -5.12
C GLN A 63 -28.64 20.00 -4.21
N PRO A 64 -28.53 20.18 -2.88
CA PRO A 64 -28.71 19.08 -1.95
C PRO A 64 -30.16 18.63 -1.91
N ASP A 65 -30.38 17.37 -1.60
CA ASP A 65 -31.69 16.79 -1.33
C ASP A 65 -32.24 17.21 0.06
N ALA A 66 -33.39 16.68 0.42
CA ALA A 66 -34.06 16.99 1.70
C ALA A 66 -33.27 16.60 2.96
N VAL A 67 -32.28 15.71 2.84
CA VAL A 67 -31.37 15.30 3.94
C VAL A 67 -29.98 15.99 3.84
N GLY A 68 -29.81 16.91 2.90
CA GLY A 68 -28.59 17.68 2.72
C GLY A 68 -27.52 16.96 1.88
N ALA A 69 -27.82 15.81 1.28
CA ALA A 69 -26.90 15.08 0.41
C ALA A 69 -27.00 15.56 -1.05
N HIS A 70 -25.86 15.62 -1.76
CA HIS A 70 -25.84 15.89 -3.17
C HIS A 70 -26.13 14.59 -3.96
N PRO A 71 -27.17 14.55 -4.80
CA PRO A 71 -27.52 13.36 -5.56
C PRO A 71 -26.43 13.02 -6.58
N LEU A 72 -25.97 11.76 -6.58
CA LEU A 72 -25.04 11.24 -7.57
C LEU A 72 -25.75 11.10 -8.92
N ILE A 73 -25.25 11.78 -9.95
CA ILE A 73 -25.81 11.76 -11.31
C ILE A 73 -25.09 10.73 -12.17
N VAL A 74 -23.75 10.70 -12.14
CA VAL A 74 -22.95 9.76 -12.94
C VAL A 74 -21.62 9.47 -12.25
N GLU A 75 -21.13 8.23 -12.42
CA GLU A 75 -19.80 7.78 -12.01
C GLU A 75 -19.07 7.21 -13.22
N SER A 76 -17.73 7.43 -13.30
CA SER A 76 -16.88 6.88 -14.36
C SER A 76 -15.50 6.54 -13.82
N ALA A 77 -14.94 5.42 -14.29
CA ALA A 77 -13.56 5.01 -14.02
C ALA A 77 -12.61 5.27 -15.21
N LEU A 78 -13.11 5.90 -16.28
CA LEU A 78 -12.28 6.29 -17.41
C LEU A 78 -11.31 7.40 -17.00
N ALA A 79 -10.11 7.40 -17.57
CA ALA A 79 -9.12 8.43 -17.29
C ALA A 79 -9.60 9.84 -17.75
N GLN A 80 -10.26 9.88 -18.91
CA GLN A 80 -10.78 11.10 -19.52
C GLN A 80 -12.19 10.84 -20.03
N PRO A 81 -13.21 10.84 -19.15
CA PRO A 81 -14.58 10.61 -19.58
C PRO A 81 -15.16 11.81 -20.31
N THR A 82 -15.98 11.53 -21.31
CA THR A 82 -16.88 12.49 -21.94
C THR A 82 -18.31 12.15 -21.55
N LEU A 83 -18.97 13.07 -20.85
CA LEU A 83 -20.28 12.87 -20.24
C LEU A 83 -21.30 13.77 -20.94
N THR A 84 -22.48 13.25 -21.22
CA THR A 84 -23.61 14.03 -21.74
C THR A 84 -24.59 14.27 -20.61
N LEU A 85 -24.82 15.53 -20.26
CA LEU A 85 -25.62 15.97 -19.12
C LEU A 85 -26.59 17.08 -19.53
N PRO A 86 -27.76 17.18 -18.87
CA PRO A 86 -28.60 18.38 -19.03
C PRO A 86 -27.84 19.66 -18.63
N PRO A 87 -28.17 20.84 -19.20
CA PRO A 87 -27.69 22.10 -18.65
C PRO A 87 -28.09 22.27 -17.18
N GLY A 88 -27.19 22.80 -16.35
CA GLY A 88 -27.45 22.97 -14.94
C GLY A 88 -26.17 23.06 -14.09
N ASP A 89 -26.34 23.10 -12.78
CA ASP A 89 -25.26 23.23 -11.81
C ASP A 89 -24.86 21.87 -11.25
N TYR A 90 -23.56 21.60 -11.26
CA TYR A 90 -22.97 20.32 -10.87
C TYR A 90 -21.79 20.49 -9.93
N VAL A 91 -21.53 19.43 -9.16
CA VAL A 91 -20.29 19.26 -8.40
C VAL A 91 -19.54 18.07 -8.99
N VAL A 92 -18.40 18.31 -9.59
CA VAL A 92 -17.52 17.28 -10.13
C VAL A 92 -16.47 16.93 -9.08
N HIS A 93 -16.37 15.66 -8.75
CA HIS A 93 -15.37 15.10 -7.86
C HIS A 93 -14.53 14.08 -8.62
N VAL A 94 -13.21 14.14 -8.44
CA VAL A 94 -12.26 13.14 -8.94
C VAL A 94 -11.45 12.60 -7.77
N ALA A 95 -11.24 11.29 -7.77
CA ALA A 95 -10.36 10.61 -6.81
C ALA A 95 -9.27 9.82 -7.54
N PHE A 96 -8.06 9.84 -6.98
CA PHE A 96 -6.90 9.04 -7.34
C PHE A 96 -6.35 8.42 -6.05
N GLY A 97 -6.70 7.16 -5.79
CA GLY A 97 -6.45 6.54 -4.49
C GLY A 97 -7.11 7.33 -3.36
N LEU A 98 -6.33 7.83 -2.41
CA LEU A 98 -6.80 8.67 -1.31
C LEU A 98 -6.79 10.18 -1.62
N ALA A 99 -6.17 10.58 -2.71
CA ALA A 99 -6.18 11.98 -3.13
C ALA A 99 -7.47 12.30 -3.88
N SER A 100 -8.02 13.49 -3.68
CA SER A 100 -9.22 13.92 -4.39
C SER A 100 -9.22 15.42 -4.66
N ALA A 101 -10.00 15.83 -5.67
CA ALA A 101 -10.32 17.21 -5.93
C ALA A 101 -11.80 17.34 -6.27
N THR A 102 -12.37 18.49 -5.94
CA THR A 102 -13.77 18.80 -6.20
C THR A 102 -13.88 20.17 -6.84
N ARG A 103 -14.76 20.31 -7.84
CA ARG A 103 -15.05 21.59 -8.51
C ARG A 103 -16.54 21.73 -8.74
N ARG A 104 -17.09 22.90 -8.43
CA ARG A 104 -18.43 23.30 -8.85
C ARG A 104 -18.36 23.93 -10.24
N LEU A 105 -19.33 23.61 -11.08
CA LEU A 105 -19.45 24.18 -12.44
C LEU A 105 -20.90 24.26 -12.87
N THR A 106 -21.17 25.23 -13.72
CA THR A 106 -22.45 25.39 -14.41
C THR A 106 -22.26 24.96 -15.86
N LEU A 107 -23.09 24.05 -16.35
CA LEU A 107 -23.11 23.61 -17.75
C LEU A 107 -24.22 24.35 -18.51
N GLY A 108 -23.86 25.03 -19.59
CA GLY A 108 -24.77 25.46 -20.63
C GLY A 108 -24.96 24.34 -21.67
N PRO A 109 -25.63 24.61 -22.80
CA PRO A 109 -25.86 23.63 -23.87
C PRO A 109 -24.65 23.45 -24.81
N GLU A 110 -23.46 23.88 -24.40
CA GLU A 110 -22.20 23.78 -25.13
C GLU A 110 -21.33 22.59 -24.73
N VAL A 111 -20.29 22.32 -25.53
CA VAL A 111 -19.21 21.39 -25.16
C VAL A 111 -18.27 22.11 -24.22
N ARG A 112 -18.01 21.50 -23.05
CA ARG A 112 -17.13 22.06 -22.04
C ARG A 112 -16.04 21.05 -21.66
N SER A 113 -14.80 21.50 -21.60
CA SER A 113 -13.67 20.71 -21.11
C SER A 113 -13.19 21.25 -19.76
N GLU A 114 -13.08 20.36 -18.78
CA GLU A 114 -12.59 20.70 -17.44
C GLU A 114 -11.41 19.84 -17.04
N GLN A 115 -10.37 20.50 -16.55
CA GLN A 115 -9.20 19.84 -15.98
C GLN A 115 -9.14 20.08 -14.47
N LEU A 116 -9.10 19.02 -13.67
CA LEU A 116 -8.97 19.09 -12.23
C LEU A 116 -7.53 18.77 -11.81
N GLY A 117 -6.93 19.69 -11.05
CA GLY A 117 -5.60 19.48 -10.46
C GLY A 117 -5.71 18.77 -9.11
N LEU A 118 -5.01 17.66 -8.97
CA LEU A 118 -4.80 16.98 -7.70
C LEU A 118 -3.42 17.36 -7.16
N SER A 119 -3.32 17.77 -5.89
CA SER A 119 -2.03 17.87 -5.19
C SER A 119 -1.69 16.49 -4.63
N ALA A 120 -1.20 15.64 -5.49
CA ALA A 120 -1.03 14.22 -5.19
C ALA A 120 0.22 13.63 -5.86
N GLY A 121 0.76 12.61 -5.22
CA GLY A 121 1.73 11.69 -5.80
C GLY A 121 1.25 10.25 -5.70
N ALA A 122 2.14 9.32 -5.92
CA ALA A 122 1.85 7.91 -5.77
C ALA A 122 3.03 7.20 -5.09
N ILE A 123 2.75 6.10 -4.43
CA ILE A 123 3.76 5.19 -3.90
C ILE A 123 3.56 3.79 -4.46
N ARG A 124 4.67 3.08 -4.58
CA ARG A 124 4.70 1.63 -4.80
C ARG A 124 5.62 1.03 -3.76
N ILE A 125 5.09 0.10 -2.95
CA ILE A 125 5.82 -0.47 -1.82
C ILE A 125 6.13 -1.93 -2.12
N GLY A 126 7.38 -2.32 -1.93
CA GLY A 126 7.84 -3.70 -1.96
C GLY A 126 8.64 -4.06 -0.72
N GLY A 127 8.92 -5.34 -0.53
CA GLY A 127 9.80 -5.82 0.52
C GLY A 127 10.87 -6.74 -0.02
N THR A 128 12.01 -6.78 0.67
CA THR A 128 13.09 -7.75 0.43
C THR A 128 13.44 -8.46 1.73
N LEU A 129 13.79 -9.74 1.61
CA LEU A 129 14.43 -10.52 2.66
C LEU A 129 15.87 -10.77 2.23
N VAL A 130 16.82 -10.26 3.00
CA VAL A 130 18.21 -10.14 2.57
C VAL A 130 18.25 -9.30 1.28
N ASP A 131 18.44 -9.92 0.12
CA ASP A 131 18.46 -9.23 -1.18
C ASP A 131 17.41 -9.76 -2.17
N ALA A 132 16.63 -10.78 -1.78
CA ALA A 132 15.57 -11.35 -2.59
C ALA A 132 14.23 -10.64 -2.37
N PRO A 133 13.44 -10.38 -3.43
CA PRO A 133 12.11 -9.81 -3.27
C PRO A 133 11.18 -10.78 -2.54
N ILE A 134 10.39 -10.24 -1.63
CA ILE A 134 9.37 -11.00 -0.89
C ILE A 134 8.10 -11.09 -1.74
N ASP A 135 7.48 -12.29 -1.76
CA ASP A 135 6.16 -12.46 -2.39
C ASP A 135 5.15 -11.49 -1.78
N PRO A 136 4.41 -10.71 -2.59
CA PRO A 136 3.40 -9.76 -2.13
C PRO A 136 2.38 -10.34 -1.14
N SER A 137 2.05 -11.62 -1.25
CA SER A 137 1.11 -12.30 -0.34
C SER A 137 1.66 -12.51 1.08
N LYS A 138 2.97 -12.43 1.25
CA LYS A 138 3.67 -12.54 2.54
C LYS A 138 3.91 -11.20 3.23
N LEU A 139 3.39 -10.11 2.67
CA LEU A 139 3.52 -8.78 3.27
C LEU A 139 2.15 -8.21 3.65
N SER A 140 2.04 -7.73 4.87
CA SER A 140 0.94 -6.88 5.31
C SER A 140 1.45 -5.46 5.44
N LEU A 141 0.91 -4.56 4.61
CA LEU A 141 1.35 -3.17 4.55
C LEU A 141 0.25 -2.25 5.08
N ALA A 142 0.61 -1.34 5.96
CA ALA A 142 -0.27 -0.30 6.47
C ALA A 142 0.38 1.08 6.30
N ILE A 143 -0.43 2.07 5.94
CA ILE A 143 0.02 3.45 5.72
C ILE A 143 -0.69 4.36 6.70
N TYR A 144 0.09 5.17 7.40
CA TYR A 144 -0.37 6.11 8.40
C TYR A 144 0.03 7.54 8.02
N VAL A 145 -0.77 8.51 8.42
CA VAL A 145 -0.40 9.93 8.40
C VAL A 145 0.10 10.29 9.80
N PRO A 146 1.30 10.89 9.93
CA PRO A 146 1.78 11.37 11.22
C PRO A 146 0.78 12.29 11.89
N GLU A 147 0.55 12.10 13.18
CA GLU A 147 -0.41 12.86 13.98
C GLU A 147 0.24 13.29 15.28
N ASN A 148 0.00 14.55 15.68
CA ASN A 148 0.48 15.05 16.95
C ASN A 148 -0.12 14.25 18.11
N ARG A 149 0.72 13.81 19.06
CA ARG A 149 0.35 13.01 20.23
C ARG A 149 -0.01 11.54 19.97
N ASN A 150 0.14 11.07 18.73
CA ASN A 150 -0.02 9.66 18.38
C ASN A 150 1.26 9.18 17.67
N PRO A 151 2.16 8.45 18.35
CA PRO A 151 3.43 8.01 17.76
C PRO A 151 3.25 7.14 16.52
N GLN A 152 2.16 6.40 16.43
CA GLN A 152 1.86 5.55 15.27
C GLN A 152 1.20 6.32 14.13
N GLY A 153 0.61 7.49 14.42
CA GLY A 153 -0.16 8.26 13.45
C GLY A 153 -1.57 7.70 13.20
N LYS A 154 -2.30 8.36 12.32
CA LYS A 154 -3.64 7.93 11.90
C LYS A 154 -3.56 6.96 10.72
N LEU A 155 -4.09 5.76 10.89
CA LEU A 155 -4.20 4.78 9.80
C LEU A 155 -5.09 5.35 8.68
N VAL A 156 -4.56 5.44 7.46
CA VAL A 156 -5.27 5.92 6.27
C VAL A 156 -5.45 4.84 5.20
N TYR A 157 -4.58 3.83 5.19
CA TYR A 157 -4.71 2.71 4.28
C TYR A 157 -4.29 1.41 4.97
N ALA A 158 -5.24 0.53 5.23
CA ALA A 158 -5.00 -0.78 5.80
C ALA A 158 -4.85 -1.82 4.69
N ARG A 159 -3.94 -2.78 4.86
CA ARG A 159 -3.73 -3.91 3.94
C ARG A 159 -3.45 -3.47 2.50
N ALA A 160 -2.54 -2.50 2.35
CA ALA A 160 -2.02 -2.15 1.04
C ALA A 160 -1.34 -3.38 0.42
N LYS A 161 -1.52 -3.57 -0.88
CA LYS A 161 -0.93 -4.69 -1.59
C LYS A 161 0.46 -4.32 -2.06
N ALA A 162 1.45 -5.13 -1.76
CA ALA A 162 2.81 -4.90 -2.23
C ALA A 162 2.86 -4.95 -3.76
N GLY A 163 3.54 -3.97 -4.35
CA GLY A 163 3.64 -3.78 -5.80
C GLY A 163 2.55 -2.93 -6.42
N ASP A 164 1.42 -2.70 -5.74
CA ASP A 164 0.37 -1.82 -6.26
C ASP A 164 0.78 -0.34 -6.18
N ILE A 165 0.31 0.44 -7.16
CA ILE A 165 0.48 1.90 -7.16
C ILE A 165 -0.69 2.52 -6.38
N ILE A 166 -0.35 3.20 -5.29
CA ILE A 166 -1.32 3.83 -4.39
C ILE A 166 -1.21 5.35 -4.52
N GLY A 167 -2.27 5.99 -5.00
CA GLY A 167 -2.36 7.45 -5.05
C GLY A 167 -2.58 8.03 -3.64
N LEU A 168 -1.78 9.03 -3.29
CA LEU A 168 -1.83 9.69 -1.99
C LEU A 168 -1.76 11.21 -2.17
N PRO A 169 -2.41 12.01 -1.32
CA PRO A 169 -2.13 13.44 -1.23
C PRO A 169 -0.64 13.71 -1.04
N GLU A 170 -0.17 14.83 -1.52
CA GLU A 170 1.18 15.29 -1.19
C GLU A 170 1.35 15.40 0.33
N GLY A 171 2.42 14.80 0.89
CA GLY A 171 2.63 14.81 2.33
C GLY A 171 3.65 13.80 2.83
N SER A 172 3.73 13.70 4.16
CA SER A 172 4.56 12.71 4.86
C SER A 172 3.70 11.55 5.34
N TYR A 173 4.24 10.34 5.25
CA TYR A 173 3.56 9.11 5.60
C TYR A 173 4.48 8.19 6.38
N HIS A 174 3.91 7.44 7.30
CA HIS A 174 4.58 6.36 8.01
C HIS A 174 4.07 5.03 7.47
N ILE A 175 4.98 4.17 6.99
CA ILE A 175 4.65 2.85 6.44
C ILE A 175 5.07 1.81 7.45
N VAL A 176 4.16 0.87 7.74
CA VAL A 176 4.44 -0.32 8.54
C VAL A 176 4.29 -1.54 7.65
N SER A 177 5.37 -2.29 7.51
CA SER A 177 5.41 -3.58 6.81
C SER A 177 5.61 -4.70 7.82
N THR A 178 4.70 -5.65 7.83
CA THR A 178 4.78 -6.86 8.65
C THR A 178 4.95 -8.07 7.75
N TYR A 179 5.97 -8.87 8.00
CA TYR A 179 6.14 -10.15 7.31
C TYR A 179 5.11 -11.15 7.83
N LEU A 180 4.51 -11.92 6.92
CA LEU A 180 3.50 -12.93 7.21
C LEU A 180 4.09 -14.32 7.00
N ASP A 181 3.82 -15.22 7.92
CA ASP A 181 4.25 -16.60 7.85
C ASP A 181 3.05 -17.54 7.74
N THR A 182 3.24 -18.64 7.01
CA THR A 182 2.25 -19.71 6.92
C THR A 182 2.58 -20.72 8.00
N VAL A 183 1.81 -20.74 9.05
CA VAL A 183 2.03 -21.73 10.13
C VAL A 183 1.62 -23.11 9.63
N GLY A 184 2.61 -23.89 9.24
CA GLY A 184 2.51 -25.33 8.98
C GLY A 184 2.49 -26.11 10.30
N GLY A 185 1.39 -26.05 11.02
CA GLY A 185 1.21 -26.79 12.27
C GLY A 185 -0.18 -26.55 12.82
N ARG A 186 -0.74 -27.53 13.47
CA ARG A 186 -2.07 -27.47 14.07
C ARG A 186 -2.10 -26.38 15.14
N PHE A 187 -2.41 -25.14 14.75
CA PHE A 187 -2.77 -24.12 15.73
C PHE A 187 -4.08 -24.58 16.37
N VAL A 188 -4.03 -25.06 17.59
CA VAL A 188 -5.19 -25.27 18.44
C VAL A 188 -5.40 -23.96 19.19
N PRO A 189 -6.38 -23.13 18.84
CA PRO A 189 -6.72 -21.99 19.69
C PRO A 189 -7.17 -22.52 21.05
N THR A 190 -6.57 -22.04 22.11
CA THR A 190 -6.77 -22.46 23.52
C THR A 190 -8.21 -22.29 24.02
N PHE A 191 -9.14 -21.85 23.18
CA PHE A 191 -10.56 -21.57 23.49
C PHE A 191 -11.59 -22.39 22.71
N ALA A 192 -11.18 -23.46 22.00
CA ALA A 192 -12.16 -24.36 21.36
C ALA A 192 -12.67 -25.38 22.38
N ALA A 193 -13.82 -25.07 22.98
CA ALA A 193 -14.59 -26.01 23.77
C ALA A 193 -14.83 -27.31 22.98
N ASN A 194 -14.62 -28.44 23.65
CA ASN A 194 -14.93 -29.79 23.23
C ASN A 194 -16.29 -29.91 22.56
N THR A 195 -16.36 -29.90 21.24
CA THR A 195 -17.47 -30.47 20.49
C THR A 195 -16.92 -31.59 19.61
N GLY A 196 -17.19 -32.83 20.03
CA GLY A 196 -16.67 -34.05 19.43
C GLY A 196 -17.18 -34.33 18.00
N LYS A 197 -16.78 -33.51 17.05
CA LYS A 197 -16.84 -33.80 15.61
C LYS A 197 -15.44 -33.65 15.03
N SER A 198 -14.96 -34.74 14.44
CA SER A 198 -13.77 -34.74 13.61
C SER A 198 -13.95 -33.72 12.47
N ALA A 199 -13.48 -32.51 12.69
CA ALA A 199 -13.44 -31.48 11.66
C ALA A 199 -12.27 -31.77 10.72
N ALA A 200 -12.48 -31.59 9.42
CA ALA A 200 -11.41 -31.57 8.43
C ALA A 200 -10.30 -30.61 8.89
N PRO A 201 -9.03 -30.90 8.60
CA PRO A 201 -7.92 -30.01 9.00
C PRO A 201 -8.20 -28.61 8.47
N ALA A 202 -8.22 -27.61 9.38
CA ALA A 202 -8.38 -26.23 9.00
C ALA A 202 -7.24 -25.84 8.05
N PRO A 203 -7.51 -24.99 7.03
CA PRO A 203 -6.44 -24.51 6.16
C PRO A 203 -5.35 -23.80 6.99
N PRO A 204 -4.09 -23.84 6.54
CA PRO A 204 -3.00 -23.20 7.26
C PRO A 204 -3.32 -21.71 7.48
N ALA A 205 -3.21 -21.26 8.72
CA ALA A 205 -3.46 -19.87 9.06
C ALA A 205 -2.22 -19.03 8.66
N ILE A 206 -2.45 -17.93 7.97
CA ILE A 206 -1.43 -16.93 7.70
C ILE A 206 -1.39 -15.98 8.91
N LEU A 207 -0.28 -15.94 9.62
CA LEU A 207 -0.11 -15.15 10.83
C LEU A 207 1.01 -14.11 10.66
N PRO A 208 0.88 -12.93 11.29
CA PRO A 208 1.97 -11.98 11.34
C PRO A 208 3.15 -12.55 12.15
N THR A 209 4.36 -12.28 11.69
CA THR A 209 5.59 -12.54 12.44
C THR A 209 5.97 -11.30 13.24
N ASN A 210 7.04 -11.40 14.05
CA ASN A 210 7.62 -10.25 14.71
C ASN A 210 8.60 -9.46 13.82
N SER A 211 8.76 -9.85 12.54
CA SER A 211 9.52 -9.06 11.57
C SER A 211 8.66 -7.90 11.06
N ILE A 212 8.85 -6.74 11.69
CA ILE A 212 8.15 -5.50 11.36
C ILE A 212 9.20 -4.47 10.92
N VAL A 213 8.94 -3.82 9.78
CA VAL A 213 9.78 -2.74 9.26
C VAL A 213 8.95 -1.48 9.13
N ASN A 214 9.47 -0.40 9.67
CA ASN A 214 8.86 0.93 9.63
C ASN A 214 9.68 1.85 8.73
N ALA A 215 9.02 2.72 7.97
CA ALA A 215 9.67 3.74 7.17
C ALA A 215 8.84 5.02 7.11
N ASP A 216 9.50 6.15 7.28
CA ASP A 216 8.93 7.47 7.04
C ASP A 216 9.28 7.92 5.64
N ILE A 217 8.29 8.31 4.86
CA ILE A 217 8.44 8.74 3.47
C ILE A 217 7.76 10.06 3.23
N LYS A 218 8.26 10.80 2.24
CA LYS A 218 7.60 11.98 1.70
C LYS A 218 7.10 11.67 0.29
N VAL A 219 5.81 11.91 0.05
CA VAL A 219 5.18 11.78 -1.27
C VAL A 219 5.07 13.17 -1.88
N PRO A 220 5.90 13.52 -2.86
CA PRO A 220 5.81 14.79 -3.56
C PRO A 220 4.71 14.74 -4.63
N SER A 221 4.14 15.90 -4.93
CA SER A 221 3.15 16.06 -6.00
C SER A 221 3.72 15.67 -7.36
N GLY A 222 2.94 14.98 -8.17
CA GLY A 222 3.30 14.60 -9.53
C GLY A 222 4.33 13.48 -9.67
N LYS A 223 4.75 12.82 -8.58
CA LYS A 223 5.79 11.78 -8.62
C LYS A 223 5.31 10.45 -8.08
N LEU A 224 5.87 9.38 -8.65
CA LEU A 224 5.82 8.03 -8.07
C LEU A 224 7.08 7.83 -7.21
N VAL A 225 6.87 7.39 -5.98
CA VAL A 225 7.95 7.02 -5.05
C VAL A 225 7.98 5.51 -4.90
N ASP A 226 9.07 4.87 -5.28
CA ASP A 226 9.31 3.45 -5.03
C ASP A 226 9.95 3.27 -3.66
N VAL A 227 9.33 2.43 -2.83
CA VAL A 227 9.78 2.14 -1.46
C VAL A 227 10.07 0.65 -1.35
N THR A 228 11.29 0.29 -1.00
CA THR A 228 11.69 -1.09 -0.72
C THR A 228 12.02 -1.24 0.76
N LEU A 229 11.26 -2.08 1.46
CA LEU A 229 11.43 -2.35 2.89
C LEU A 229 12.19 -3.65 3.09
N ARG A 230 13.35 -3.59 3.76
CA ARG A 230 14.21 -4.74 3.99
C ARG A 230 13.83 -5.42 5.30
N HIS A 231 13.23 -6.61 5.22
CA HIS A 231 12.98 -7.47 6.35
C HIS A 231 14.25 -8.26 6.72
N ARG A 232 14.45 -8.41 8.01
CA ARG A 232 15.56 -9.18 8.60
C ARG A 232 14.96 -10.27 9.47
N CYS A 233 14.87 -11.48 8.95
CA CYS A 233 14.28 -12.64 9.62
C CYS A 233 14.83 -13.94 9.03
N ALA A 234 14.56 -15.06 9.70
CA ALA A 234 14.86 -16.40 9.22
C ALA A 234 13.74 -17.37 9.62
N THR A 235 13.64 -18.48 8.89
CA THR A 235 12.77 -19.61 9.23
C THR A 235 13.52 -20.57 10.11
N LEU A 236 12.92 -20.94 11.23
CA LEU A 236 13.50 -21.84 12.21
C LEU A 236 12.64 -23.07 12.37
N THR A 237 13.25 -24.22 12.55
CA THR A 237 12.57 -25.47 12.95
C THR A 237 13.00 -25.84 14.36
N LEU A 238 12.03 -25.95 15.27
CA LEU A 238 12.31 -26.30 16.66
C LEU A 238 12.29 -27.83 16.84
N LYS A 239 13.21 -28.34 17.63
CA LYS A 239 13.31 -29.75 17.97
C LYS A 239 13.65 -29.92 19.45
N LEU A 240 12.96 -30.82 20.15
CA LEU A 240 13.41 -31.31 21.44
C LEU A 240 14.10 -32.67 21.23
N VAL A 241 15.33 -32.79 21.63
CA VAL A 241 16.17 -33.99 21.42
C VAL A 241 16.77 -34.48 22.73
N ASN A 242 16.94 -35.81 22.89
CA ASN A 242 17.58 -36.36 24.09
C ASN A 242 19.07 -36.04 24.17
N LYS A 243 19.73 -35.87 23.04
CA LYS A 243 21.11 -35.40 22.87
C LYS A 243 21.24 -34.69 21.52
N GLN A 244 22.23 -33.85 21.40
CA GLN A 244 22.50 -33.14 20.16
C GLN A 244 22.55 -34.07 18.94
N GLY A 245 21.82 -33.72 17.86
CA GLY A 245 21.73 -34.54 16.65
C GLY A 245 20.86 -35.79 16.75
N ALA A 246 20.17 -36.02 17.86
CA ALA A 246 19.25 -37.14 18.01
C ALA A 246 17.89 -36.88 17.34
N GLU A 247 17.07 -37.93 17.28
CA GLU A 247 15.69 -37.84 16.79
C GLU A 247 14.83 -36.91 17.67
N ALA A 248 13.96 -36.12 17.04
CA ALA A 248 13.10 -35.19 17.75
C ALA A 248 11.95 -35.92 18.48
N LEU A 249 11.68 -35.49 19.70
CA LEU A 249 10.60 -36.01 20.53
C LEU A 249 9.25 -35.50 20.03
N ALA A 250 8.36 -36.41 19.71
CA ALA A 250 6.98 -36.09 19.29
C ALA A 250 6.16 -35.47 20.45
N ASN A 251 5.03 -34.83 20.13
CA ASN A 251 4.11 -34.26 21.13
C ASN A 251 4.76 -33.24 22.09
N THR A 252 5.78 -32.54 21.62
CA THR A 252 6.43 -31.48 22.38
C THR A 252 5.70 -30.16 22.16
N THR A 253 5.48 -29.41 23.23
CA THR A 253 4.96 -28.03 23.18
C THR A 253 6.12 -27.06 23.32
N PHE A 254 6.25 -26.12 22.40
CA PHE A 254 7.28 -25.10 22.43
C PHE A 254 6.63 -23.73 22.68
N THR A 255 7.21 -22.97 23.60
CA THR A 255 6.89 -21.57 23.83
C THR A 255 8.12 -20.74 23.48
N VAL A 256 8.02 -19.86 22.49
CA VAL A 256 9.09 -18.95 22.08
C VAL A 256 8.85 -17.59 22.70
N LEU A 257 9.88 -17.04 23.34
CA LEU A 257 9.83 -15.78 24.07
C LEU A 257 10.94 -14.83 23.59
N THR A 258 10.71 -13.53 23.82
CA THR A 258 11.78 -12.52 23.80
C THR A 258 12.74 -12.76 24.98
N PRO A 259 13.96 -12.20 24.96
CA PRO A 259 14.86 -12.23 26.14
C PRO A 259 14.23 -11.59 27.38
N GLY A 260 13.27 -10.68 27.20
CA GLY A 260 12.50 -10.04 28.29
C GLY A 260 11.40 -10.91 28.88
N GLY A 261 11.12 -12.08 28.30
CA GLY A 261 10.10 -13.02 28.77
C GLY A 261 8.72 -12.87 28.13
N ASP A 262 8.55 -11.98 27.14
CA ASP A 262 7.29 -11.83 26.41
C ASP A 262 7.09 -12.99 25.43
N VAL A 263 5.92 -13.64 25.50
CA VAL A 263 5.60 -14.75 24.62
C VAL A 263 5.34 -14.25 23.20
N ILE A 264 6.11 -14.77 22.25
CA ILE A 264 5.94 -14.49 20.81
C ILE A 264 4.98 -15.51 20.19
N ARG A 265 5.22 -16.81 20.45
CA ARG A 265 4.42 -17.89 19.87
C ARG A 265 4.49 -19.20 20.66
N GLU A 266 3.38 -19.92 20.65
CA GLU A 266 3.31 -21.31 21.10
C GLU A 266 3.10 -22.24 19.91
N LEU A 267 3.81 -23.37 19.89
CA LEU A 267 3.81 -24.35 18.81
C LEU A 267 3.78 -25.76 19.40
N VAL A 268 3.19 -26.71 18.68
CA VAL A 268 3.12 -28.11 19.09
C VAL A 268 3.56 -29.01 17.93
N GLY A 269 4.42 -29.98 18.20
CA GLY A 269 4.88 -30.95 17.21
C GLY A 269 6.28 -31.42 17.45
N ALA A 270 6.78 -32.35 16.62
CA ALA A 270 8.18 -32.77 16.62
C ALA A 270 9.10 -31.76 15.91
N PHE A 271 8.60 -31.13 14.86
CA PHE A 271 9.34 -30.22 13.98
C PHE A 271 8.49 -28.97 13.64
N PRO A 272 7.98 -28.23 14.62
CA PRO A 272 7.25 -27.01 14.30
C PRO A 272 8.22 -25.95 13.77
N SER A 273 7.80 -25.23 12.72
CA SER A 273 8.58 -24.14 12.15
C SER A 273 7.89 -22.79 12.38
N LEU A 274 8.70 -21.73 12.46
CA LEU A 274 8.24 -20.36 12.57
C LEU A 274 9.28 -19.41 11.97
N VAL A 275 8.82 -18.25 11.57
CA VAL A 275 9.71 -17.14 11.18
C VAL A 275 9.87 -16.18 12.35
N LEU A 276 11.10 -15.83 12.67
CA LEU A 276 11.46 -14.82 13.66
C LEU A 276 12.34 -13.74 13.05
N ALA A 277 12.18 -12.51 13.54
CA ALA A 277 13.11 -11.42 13.25
C ALA A 277 14.50 -11.76 13.78
N GLU A 278 15.52 -11.13 13.21
CA GLU A 278 16.89 -11.23 13.71
C GLU A 278 17.00 -10.75 15.16
N GLY A 279 17.67 -11.54 16.00
CA GLY A 279 17.85 -11.25 17.42
C GLY A 279 17.99 -12.50 18.28
N GLU A 280 18.08 -12.29 19.59
CA GLU A 280 18.15 -13.36 20.60
C GLU A 280 16.74 -13.74 21.07
N TYR A 281 16.56 -15.03 21.37
CA TYR A 281 15.29 -15.61 21.81
C TYR A 281 15.51 -16.70 22.83
N VAL A 282 14.43 -16.95 23.59
CA VAL A 282 14.35 -18.08 24.52
C VAL A 282 13.29 -19.06 24.03
N VAL A 283 13.56 -20.33 24.02
CA VAL A 283 12.56 -21.37 23.76
C VAL A 283 12.42 -22.26 25.01
N ILE A 284 11.16 -22.47 25.39
CA ILE A 284 10.77 -23.41 26.44
C ILE A 284 10.08 -24.61 25.78
N ALA A 285 10.62 -25.78 25.89
CA ALA A 285 10.04 -27.03 25.42
C ALA A 285 9.43 -27.81 26.59
N ARG A 286 8.20 -28.29 26.47
CA ARG A 286 7.51 -29.14 27.42
C ARG A 286 7.18 -30.47 26.78
N HIS A 287 7.61 -31.55 27.46
CA HIS A 287 7.37 -32.91 27.03
C HIS A 287 7.26 -33.83 28.28
N ASP A 288 6.23 -34.68 28.34
CA ASP A 288 5.95 -35.61 29.44
C ASP A 288 6.09 -34.97 30.85
N ALA A 289 5.44 -33.82 31.04
CA ALA A 289 5.44 -33.02 32.27
C ALA A 289 6.81 -32.43 32.67
N LYS A 290 7.87 -32.64 31.89
CA LYS A 290 9.17 -32.00 32.05
C LYS A 290 9.26 -30.74 31.19
N THR A 291 10.06 -29.78 31.67
CA THR A 291 10.30 -28.50 31.00
C THR A 291 11.80 -28.33 30.75
N TYR A 292 12.13 -27.94 29.55
CA TYR A 292 13.48 -27.67 29.09
C TYR A 292 13.56 -26.28 28.49
N GLN A 293 14.69 -25.59 28.61
CA GLN A 293 14.90 -24.24 28.13
C GLN A 293 16.21 -24.13 27.38
N SER A 294 16.21 -23.36 26.28
CA SER A 294 17.41 -23.00 25.54
C SER A 294 17.34 -21.58 25.06
N THR A 295 18.48 -20.94 24.88
CA THR A 295 18.59 -19.62 24.20
C THR A 295 19.18 -19.84 22.82
N PHE A 296 18.77 -19.06 21.85
CA PHE A 296 19.31 -19.13 20.50
C PHE A 296 19.28 -17.76 19.83
N GLU A 297 20.12 -17.59 18.82
CA GLU A 297 20.22 -16.37 18.01
C GLU A 297 19.66 -16.62 16.62
N VAL A 298 18.92 -15.65 16.09
CA VAL A 298 18.39 -15.64 14.73
C VAL A 298 19.21 -14.66 13.90
N GLN A 299 19.80 -15.15 12.82
CA GLN A 299 20.51 -14.34 11.84
C GLN A 299 19.71 -14.27 10.54
N SER A 300 19.57 -13.07 9.99
CA SER A 300 18.76 -12.84 8.82
C SER A 300 19.18 -13.69 7.62
N GLY A 301 18.21 -14.41 7.02
CA GLY A 301 18.42 -15.25 5.84
C GLY A 301 19.13 -16.58 6.11
N LEU A 302 19.44 -16.93 7.37
CA LEU A 302 20.01 -18.19 7.75
C LEU A 302 18.95 -19.09 8.41
N ASP A 303 18.22 -19.82 7.58
CA ASP A 303 17.25 -20.81 8.05
C ASP A 303 17.99 -21.99 8.69
N HIS A 304 17.60 -22.37 9.91
CA HIS A 304 18.25 -23.47 10.64
C HIS A 304 17.34 -24.14 11.65
N ASP A 305 17.78 -25.30 12.13
CA ASP A 305 17.15 -26.05 13.20
C ASP A 305 17.65 -25.59 14.56
N VAL A 306 16.73 -25.36 15.48
CA VAL A 306 17.02 -25.05 16.89
C VAL A 306 16.75 -26.28 17.73
N GLU A 307 17.82 -26.89 18.25
CA GLU A 307 17.73 -28.06 19.11
C GLU A 307 17.72 -27.67 20.60
N VAL A 308 16.63 -28.04 21.27
CA VAL A 308 16.56 -28.01 22.74
C VAL A 308 16.97 -29.39 23.25
N VAL A 309 17.99 -29.45 24.06
CA VAL A 309 18.46 -30.74 24.59
C VAL A 309 17.73 -31.06 25.90
N ALA A 310 17.16 -32.26 25.99
CA ALA A 310 16.45 -32.75 27.17
C ALA A 310 17.41 -33.20 28.29
N GLU A 311 18.45 -32.41 28.56
CA GLU A 311 19.29 -32.65 29.73
C GLU A 311 18.55 -32.22 30.98
N GLU A 312 18.41 -33.13 31.96
CA GLU A 312 17.93 -32.72 33.29
C GLU A 312 18.95 -31.73 33.86
N ALA A 313 18.45 -30.50 34.19
CA ALA A 313 19.26 -29.58 34.97
C ALA A 313 19.87 -30.35 36.13
N ALA A 314 21.19 -30.45 36.19
CA ALA A 314 21.87 -31.08 37.30
C ALA A 314 21.29 -30.45 38.59
N LYS A 315 20.63 -31.26 39.42
CA LYS A 315 20.24 -30.83 40.77
C LYS A 315 21.53 -30.39 41.44
N GLU A 316 21.73 -29.09 41.59
CA GLU A 316 22.67 -28.60 42.57
C GLU A 316 22.21 -29.21 43.90
N GLY A 317 22.98 -30.19 44.37
CA GLY A 317 22.77 -30.84 45.64
C GLY A 317 23.03 -29.86 46.80
N PRO A 318 22.45 -30.13 47.98
CA PRO A 318 22.43 -29.23 49.12
C PRO A 318 23.82 -28.91 49.67
#